data_5197ce878b1e7981bb7baa6e2f000e69
#
_entry.id   5197ce878b1e7981bb7baa6e2f000e69
#
_cell.length_a   1.000
_cell.length_b   1.000
_cell.length_c   1.000
_cell.angle_alpha   90.00
_cell.angle_beta   90.00
_cell.angle_gamma   90.00
#
_symmetry.space_group_name_H-M   'P 1'
#
loop_
_entity.id
_entity.type
_entity.pdbx_description
1 polymer ?
#
loop_
_entity_poly.entity_id
_entity_poly.type
_entity_poly.pdbx_seq_one_letter_code
_entity_poly.pdbx_strand_id
1 'polypeptide(L)'
;MHHDASLNIRQLQVFEAVARLESYSRAQQELGISVSAISNAMSQLEGQLGFTLCQRGRGGFSLTEKGQQFLQQAIRVLSELNELERQSALLKGEHSGTLCISTLDSIETETALSLPVVLRSFSDKFPHVHFKLIIRTPAEQLNGVLNNHIDLAIGSYNSQVHNIISEPLYREQHWLYCSDLHPMFFSRQLDKEQISQCPLVTRSYWNTSDLRRRGFSKGSATVETVDAQLLLILSGKYIGYLPEHYAWPWIKENRLRVLLPNEFGFQSPFSAICKRGRSNEPYLKAFRDLLKKNTVARPKWNY
;
A
#
# COMPACT_ATOMS: atom_id res chain seq x y z
N MET A 1 -10.85 -18.18 -41.96
CA MET A 1 -11.45 -18.82 -40.79
C MET A 1 -11.20 -17.88 -39.60
N HIS A 2 -12.20 -17.06 -39.26
CA HIS A 2 -12.14 -16.30 -37.99
C HIS A 2 -12.35 -17.32 -36.86
N HIS A 3 -11.30 -17.63 -36.12
CA HIS A 3 -11.45 -18.28 -34.85
C HIS A 3 -12.16 -17.26 -33.95
N ASP A 4 -13.40 -17.56 -33.61
CA ASP A 4 -14.19 -16.87 -32.59
C ASP A 4 -13.58 -17.22 -31.25
N ALA A 5 -12.44 -16.60 -30.97
CA ALA A 5 -11.74 -16.74 -29.68
C ALA A 5 -12.42 -15.81 -28.66
N SER A 6 -13.63 -16.18 -28.25
CA SER A 6 -14.28 -15.49 -27.14
C SER A 6 -13.51 -15.76 -25.84
N LEU A 7 -12.76 -14.77 -25.36
CA LEU A 7 -12.05 -14.85 -24.08
C LEU A 7 -13.05 -15.07 -22.96
N ASN A 8 -12.80 -16.09 -22.13
CA ASN A 8 -13.66 -16.40 -21.00
C ASN A 8 -13.18 -15.65 -19.75
N ILE A 9 -14.08 -14.92 -19.10
CA ILE A 9 -13.80 -14.17 -17.87
C ILE A 9 -13.18 -15.06 -16.78
N ARG A 10 -13.66 -16.30 -16.64
CA ARG A 10 -13.11 -17.26 -15.68
C ARG A 10 -11.65 -17.58 -15.94
N GLN A 11 -11.25 -17.70 -17.20
CA GLN A 11 -9.85 -17.92 -17.58
C GLN A 11 -8.97 -16.70 -17.28
N LEU A 12 -9.49 -15.47 -17.46
CA LEU A 12 -8.79 -14.24 -17.10
C LEU A 12 -8.59 -14.15 -15.58
N GLN A 13 -9.61 -14.51 -14.78
CA GLN A 13 -9.50 -14.58 -13.32
C GLN A 13 -8.45 -15.58 -12.85
N VAL A 14 -8.44 -16.77 -13.46
CA VAL A 14 -7.42 -17.80 -13.16
C VAL A 14 -6.03 -17.30 -13.51
N PHE A 15 -5.85 -16.71 -14.68
CA PHE A 15 -4.56 -16.16 -15.11
C PHE A 15 -4.07 -15.04 -14.18
N GLU A 16 -4.94 -14.09 -13.82
CA GLU A 16 -4.61 -13.00 -12.88
C GLU A 16 -4.14 -13.56 -11.53
N ALA A 17 -4.89 -14.51 -10.96
CA ALA A 17 -4.54 -15.11 -9.67
C ALA A 17 -3.21 -15.87 -9.72
N VAL A 18 -2.96 -16.65 -10.80
CA VAL A 18 -1.71 -17.38 -11.01
C VAL A 18 -0.53 -16.41 -11.17
N ALA A 19 -0.72 -15.33 -11.93
CA ALA A 19 0.30 -14.32 -12.17
C ALA A 19 0.67 -13.55 -10.90
N ARG A 20 -0.33 -13.14 -10.11
CA ARG A 20 -0.15 -12.39 -8.87
C ARG A 20 0.48 -13.23 -7.75
N LEU A 21 0.09 -14.50 -7.66
CA LEU A 21 0.59 -15.42 -6.61
C LEU A 21 1.88 -16.14 -7.02
N GLU A 22 2.26 -16.04 -8.30
CA GLU A 22 3.42 -16.73 -8.89
C GLU A 22 3.42 -18.25 -8.60
N SER A 23 2.23 -18.82 -8.39
CA SER A 23 2.05 -20.20 -7.95
C SER A 23 0.67 -20.75 -8.23
N TYR A 24 0.62 -21.90 -8.90
CA TYR A 24 -0.62 -22.64 -9.13
C TYR A 24 -1.22 -23.22 -7.85
N SER A 25 -0.38 -23.65 -6.91
CA SER A 25 -0.85 -24.18 -5.62
C SER A 25 -1.45 -23.08 -4.73
N ARG A 26 -0.86 -21.88 -4.73
CA ARG A 26 -1.46 -20.74 -4.02
C ARG A 26 -2.74 -20.27 -4.69
N ALA A 27 -2.77 -20.24 -6.02
CA ALA A 27 -3.98 -19.91 -6.77
C ALA A 27 -5.11 -20.94 -6.53
N GLN A 28 -4.78 -22.23 -6.37
CA GLN A 28 -5.74 -23.25 -5.96
C GLN A 28 -6.43 -22.91 -4.64
N GLN A 29 -5.65 -22.52 -3.64
CA GLN A 29 -6.18 -22.18 -2.32
C GLN A 29 -7.11 -20.96 -2.37
N GLU A 30 -6.74 -19.95 -3.16
CA GLU A 30 -7.53 -18.72 -3.27
C GLU A 30 -8.79 -18.93 -4.11
N LEU A 31 -8.69 -19.63 -5.25
CA LEU A 31 -9.80 -19.82 -6.18
C LEU A 31 -10.74 -20.98 -5.81
N GLY A 32 -10.36 -21.85 -4.86
CA GLY A 32 -11.13 -23.02 -4.47
C GLY A 32 -11.31 -24.06 -5.56
N ILE A 33 -10.39 -24.16 -6.54
CA ILE A 33 -10.44 -25.12 -7.66
C ILE A 33 -9.13 -25.93 -7.70
N SER A 34 -9.15 -27.12 -8.30
CA SER A 34 -7.97 -27.98 -8.36
C SER A 34 -6.84 -27.41 -9.24
N VAL A 35 -5.58 -27.78 -8.97
CA VAL A 35 -4.43 -27.41 -9.80
C VAL A 35 -4.61 -27.88 -11.23
N SER A 36 -5.23 -29.05 -11.45
CA SER A 36 -5.53 -29.54 -12.79
C SER A 36 -6.54 -28.63 -13.53
N ALA A 37 -7.56 -28.12 -12.84
CA ALA A 37 -8.52 -27.18 -13.42
C ALA A 37 -7.83 -25.84 -13.77
N ILE A 38 -6.94 -25.34 -12.91
CA ILE A 38 -6.11 -24.15 -13.20
C ILE A 38 -5.24 -24.39 -14.43
N SER A 39 -4.55 -25.53 -14.47
CA SER A 39 -3.68 -25.88 -15.62
C SER A 39 -4.46 -25.95 -16.94
N ASN A 40 -5.65 -26.55 -16.91
CA ASN A 40 -6.52 -26.63 -18.08
C ASN A 40 -7.00 -25.24 -18.52
N ALA A 41 -7.44 -24.38 -17.58
CA ALA A 41 -7.86 -23.02 -17.90
C ALA A 41 -6.72 -22.20 -18.53
N MET A 42 -5.51 -22.32 -17.99
CA MET A 42 -4.32 -21.66 -18.54
C MET A 42 -3.97 -22.16 -19.93
N SER A 43 -3.95 -23.48 -20.13
CA SER A 43 -3.67 -24.07 -21.46
C SER A 43 -4.71 -23.68 -22.52
N GLN A 44 -5.99 -23.64 -22.13
CA GLN A 44 -7.06 -23.17 -23.04
C GLN A 44 -6.88 -21.70 -23.39
N LEU A 45 -6.58 -20.83 -22.41
CA LEU A 45 -6.34 -19.41 -22.63
C LEU A 45 -5.14 -19.20 -23.55
N GLU A 46 -4.01 -19.85 -23.29
CA GLU A 46 -2.81 -19.78 -24.12
C GLU A 46 -3.06 -20.32 -25.55
N GLY A 47 -3.85 -21.40 -25.66
CA GLY A 47 -4.29 -21.93 -26.95
C GLY A 47 -5.15 -20.95 -27.75
N GLN A 48 -6.07 -20.24 -27.11
CA GLN A 48 -6.89 -19.20 -27.73
C GLN A 48 -6.06 -17.99 -28.17
N LEU A 49 -5.08 -17.59 -27.35
CA LEU A 49 -4.20 -16.45 -27.63
C LEU A 49 -3.12 -16.76 -28.69
N GLY A 50 -2.76 -18.03 -28.85
CA GLY A 50 -1.68 -18.45 -29.74
C GLY A 50 -0.27 -18.14 -29.21
N PHE A 51 -0.13 -17.84 -27.91
CA PHE A 51 1.15 -17.63 -27.26
C PHE A 51 1.10 -18.01 -25.78
N THR A 52 2.26 -18.35 -25.20
CA THR A 52 2.40 -18.69 -23.79
C THR A 52 2.43 -17.45 -22.92
N LEU A 53 1.72 -17.51 -21.78
CA LEU A 53 1.65 -16.44 -20.78
C LEU A 53 2.67 -16.64 -19.66
N CYS A 54 2.92 -17.90 -19.30
CA CYS A 54 3.78 -18.28 -18.17
C CYS A 54 4.80 -19.31 -18.59
N GLN A 55 5.96 -19.26 -17.93
CA GLN A 55 7.00 -20.30 -18.00
C GLN A 55 7.15 -20.96 -16.63
N ARG A 56 7.34 -22.28 -16.66
CA ARG A 56 7.65 -23.09 -15.49
C ARG A 56 8.93 -23.86 -15.76
N GLY A 57 9.84 -23.87 -14.83
CA GLY A 57 11.08 -24.59 -14.99
C GLY A 57 11.84 -24.71 -13.68
N ARG A 58 13.11 -25.15 -13.75
CA ARG A 58 14.00 -25.25 -12.59
C ARG A 58 14.23 -23.90 -11.85
N GLY A 59 13.94 -22.77 -12.50
CA GLY A 59 14.00 -21.42 -11.92
C GLY A 59 12.69 -20.93 -11.29
N GLY A 60 11.64 -21.76 -11.21
CA GLY A 60 10.34 -21.38 -10.65
C GLY A 60 9.33 -20.91 -11.71
N PHE A 61 8.36 -20.11 -11.25
CA PHE A 61 7.33 -19.48 -12.08
C PHE A 61 7.79 -18.10 -12.57
N SER A 62 7.54 -17.78 -13.84
CA SER A 62 7.71 -16.43 -14.38
C SER A 62 6.71 -16.15 -15.50
N LEU A 63 6.30 -14.90 -15.64
CA LEU A 63 5.53 -14.44 -16.81
C LEU A 63 6.46 -14.27 -18.02
N THR A 64 5.96 -14.60 -19.19
CA THR A 64 6.60 -14.19 -20.45
C THR A 64 6.41 -12.68 -20.66
N GLU A 65 7.17 -12.08 -21.58
CA GLU A 65 6.98 -10.67 -21.95
C GLU A 65 5.55 -10.41 -22.46
N LYS A 66 5.03 -11.29 -23.32
CA LYS A 66 3.64 -11.26 -23.78
C LYS A 66 2.65 -11.49 -22.62
N GLY A 67 2.98 -12.37 -21.68
CA GLY A 67 2.21 -12.60 -20.47
C GLY A 67 2.09 -11.35 -19.60
N GLN A 68 3.18 -10.60 -19.41
CA GLN A 68 3.17 -9.34 -18.66
C GLN A 68 2.29 -8.27 -19.35
N GLN A 69 2.41 -8.12 -20.67
CA GLN A 69 1.59 -7.18 -21.43
C GLN A 69 0.11 -7.58 -21.40
N PHE A 70 -0.20 -8.86 -21.56
CA PHE A 70 -1.57 -9.38 -21.54
C PHE A 70 -2.18 -9.27 -20.11
N LEU A 71 -1.40 -9.47 -19.06
CA LEU A 71 -1.84 -9.30 -17.67
C LEU A 71 -2.41 -7.91 -17.43
N GLN A 72 -1.74 -6.87 -17.92
CA GLN A 72 -2.23 -5.49 -17.76
C GLN A 72 -3.60 -5.29 -18.42
N GLN A 73 -3.86 -5.91 -19.56
CA GLN A 73 -5.17 -5.83 -20.22
C GLN A 73 -6.21 -6.69 -19.50
N ALA A 74 -5.85 -7.90 -19.07
CA ALA A 74 -6.73 -8.77 -18.30
C ALA A 74 -7.21 -8.10 -17.01
N ILE A 75 -6.30 -7.47 -16.27
CA ILE A 75 -6.61 -6.70 -15.06
C ILE A 75 -7.63 -5.59 -15.36
N ARG A 76 -7.47 -4.85 -16.45
CA ARG A 76 -8.42 -3.79 -16.85
C ARG A 76 -9.81 -4.35 -17.12
N VAL A 77 -9.91 -5.42 -17.90
CA VAL A 77 -11.20 -6.06 -18.22
C VAL A 77 -11.89 -6.56 -16.95
N LEU A 78 -11.16 -7.26 -16.07
CA LEU A 78 -11.71 -7.76 -14.80
C LEU A 78 -12.16 -6.60 -13.90
N SER A 79 -11.43 -5.51 -13.89
CA SER A 79 -11.77 -4.29 -13.15
C SER A 79 -13.07 -3.64 -13.65
N GLU A 80 -13.25 -3.53 -14.97
CA GLU A 80 -14.49 -2.97 -15.54
C GLU A 80 -15.69 -3.93 -15.33
N LEU A 81 -15.48 -5.24 -15.33
CA LEU A 81 -16.52 -6.21 -15.01
C LEU A 81 -16.96 -6.06 -13.55
N ASN A 82 -16.03 -5.99 -12.60
CA ASN A 82 -16.34 -5.78 -11.18
C ASN A 82 -17.10 -4.45 -10.99
N GLU A 83 -16.74 -3.41 -11.74
CA GLU A 83 -17.45 -2.13 -11.72
C GLU A 83 -18.90 -2.27 -12.22
N LEU A 84 -19.11 -3.01 -13.32
CA LEU A 84 -20.45 -3.26 -13.86
C LEU A 84 -21.32 -4.05 -12.87
N GLU A 85 -20.77 -5.09 -12.24
CA GLU A 85 -21.47 -5.88 -11.22
C GLU A 85 -21.87 -5.01 -10.02
N ARG A 86 -20.98 -4.15 -9.57
CA ARG A 86 -21.23 -3.21 -8.48
C ARG A 86 -22.32 -2.18 -8.84
N GLN A 87 -22.27 -1.61 -10.04
CA GLN A 87 -23.32 -0.68 -10.52
C GLN A 87 -24.67 -1.39 -10.62
N SER A 88 -24.68 -2.63 -11.08
CA SER A 88 -25.90 -3.44 -11.16
C SER A 88 -26.51 -3.67 -9.77
N ALA A 89 -25.70 -3.94 -8.76
CA ALA A 89 -26.16 -4.09 -7.37
C ALA A 89 -26.76 -2.77 -6.82
N LEU A 90 -26.12 -1.63 -7.11
CA LEU A 90 -26.67 -0.31 -6.74
C LEU A 90 -28.01 -0.01 -7.40
N LEU A 91 -28.18 -0.37 -8.68
CA LEU A 91 -29.46 -0.21 -9.42
C LEU A 91 -30.58 -1.07 -8.84
N LYS A 92 -30.25 -2.23 -8.26
CA LYS A 92 -31.21 -3.09 -7.56
C LYS A 92 -31.57 -2.57 -6.17
N GLY A 93 -30.93 -1.50 -5.69
CA GLY A 93 -31.10 -1.02 -4.31
C GLY A 93 -30.49 -1.95 -3.26
N GLU A 94 -29.65 -2.90 -3.70
CA GLU A 94 -28.92 -3.79 -2.81
C GLU A 94 -27.78 -2.99 -2.18
N HIS A 95 -27.95 -2.62 -0.92
CA HIS A 95 -26.92 -1.93 -0.11
C HIS A 95 -25.88 -2.93 0.45
N SER A 96 -25.68 -4.04 -0.21
CA SER A 96 -24.64 -5.01 0.11
C SER A 96 -23.50 -4.89 -0.88
N GLY A 97 -22.29 -4.67 -0.38
CA GLY A 97 -21.08 -4.55 -1.21
C GLY A 97 -19.85 -4.62 -0.35
N THR A 98 -18.69 -4.72 -1.00
CA THR A 98 -17.40 -4.63 -0.32
C THR A 98 -16.81 -3.25 -0.55
N LEU A 99 -16.35 -2.60 0.51
CA LEU A 99 -15.53 -1.38 0.45
C LEU A 99 -14.09 -1.74 0.81
N CYS A 100 -13.22 -1.73 -0.20
CA CYS A 100 -11.80 -2.02 -0.03
C CYS A 100 -11.02 -0.74 0.25
N ILE A 101 -10.55 -0.60 1.48
CA ILE A 101 -9.72 0.52 1.93
C ILE A 101 -8.27 0.04 2.08
N SER A 102 -7.33 0.84 1.59
CA SER A 102 -5.90 0.60 1.82
C SER A 102 -5.28 1.71 2.66
N THR A 103 -4.40 1.33 3.58
CA THR A 103 -3.59 2.28 4.38
C THR A 103 -2.10 1.93 4.25
N LEU A 104 -1.25 2.84 4.71
CA LEU A 104 0.12 2.49 5.08
C LEU A 104 0.11 1.82 6.46
N ASP A 105 1.21 1.18 6.80
CA ASP A 105 1.47 0.64 8.13
C ASP A 105 1.58 1.76 9.19
N SER A 106 1.42 1.42 10.46
CA SER A 106 1.47 2.32 11.63
C SER A 106 0.40 3.43 11.71
N ILE A 107 -0.63 3.42 10.86
CA ILE A 107 -1.69 4.44 10.89
C ILE A 107 -2.57 4.38 12.16
N GLU A 108 -2.57 3.26 12.86
CA GLU A 108 -3.35 3.05 14.09
C GLU A 108 -2.92 3.95 15.24
N THR A 109 -1.66 4.37 15.25
CA THR A 109 -1.11 5.28 16.28
C THR A 109 -1.18 6.75 15.88
N GLU A 110 -1.62 7.07 14.64
CA GLU A 110 -1.75 8.44 14.17
C GLU A 110 -2.91 9.17 14.88
N THR A 111 -2.60 10.34 15.45
CA THR A 111 -3.56 11.14 16.21
C THR A 111 -4.27 12.22 15.42
N ALA A 112 -3.72 12.63 14.26
CA ALA A 112 -4.35 13.61 13.37
C ALA A 112 -5.55 13.01 12.62
N LEU A 113 -5.60 11.69 12.46
CA LEU A 113 -6.72 10.96 11.85
C LEU A 113 -7.13 9.80 12.74
N SER A 114 -8.28 9.90 13.38
CA SER A 114 -8.84 8.79 14.15
C SER A 114 -9.56 7.79 13.22
N LEU A 115 -8.78 6.98 12.48
CA LEU A 115 -9.33 5.99 11.55
C LEU A 115 -10.29 4.99 12.24
N PRO A 116 -10.04 4.47 13.47
CA PRO A 116 -11.00 3.62 14.16
C PRO A 116 -12.37 4.26 14.36
N VAL A 117 -12.43 5.58 14.65
CA VAL A 117 -13.70 6.31 14.78
C VAL A 117 -14.42 6.43 13.43
N VAL A 118 -13.67 6.67 12.35
CA VAL A 118 -14.22 6.70 10.98
C VAL A 118 -14.82 5.35 10.61
N LEU A 119 -14.08 4.25 10.85
CA LEU A 119 -14.52 2.89 10.58
C LEU A 119 -15.81 2.55 11.35
N ARG A 120 -15.85 2.85 12.65
CA ARG A 120 -17.03 2.65 13.50
C ARG A 120 -18.24 3.42 12.96
N SER A 121 -18.08 4.73 12.72
CA SER A 121 -19.17 5.60 12.26
C SER A 121 -19.71 5.17 10.90
N PHE A 122 -18.84 4.65 10.04
CA PHE A 122 -19.24 4.12 8.74
C PHE A 122 -19.99 2.79 8.90
N SER A 123 -19.49 1.84 9.70
CA SER A 123 -20.14 0.56 9.94
C SER A 123 -21.52 0.70 10.59
N ASP A 124 -21.66 1.65 11.53
CA ASP A 124 -22.96 1.96 12.14
C ASP A 124 -23.97 2.48 11.11
N LYS A 125 -23.51 3.27 10.13
CA LYS A 125 -24.35 3.81 9.07
C LYS A 125 -24.66 2.81 7.96
N PHE A 126 -23.74 1.91 7.65
CA PHE A 126 -23.81 0.94 6.56
C PHE A 126 -23.50 -0.48 7.03
N PRO A 127 -24.36 -1.09 7.88
CA PRO A 127 -24.08 -2.37 8.55
C PRO A 127 -23.97 -3.56 7.58
N HIS A 128 -24.47 -3.43 6.35
CA HIS A 128 -24.44 -4.49 5.34
C HIS A 128 -23.25 -4.39 4.38
N VAL A 129 -22.39 -3.35 4.54
CA VAL A 129 -21.19 -3.20 3.73
C VAL A 129 -20.04 -3.98 4.36
N HIS A 130 -19.47 -4.91 3.59
CA HIS A 130 -18.27 -5.63 4.00
C HIS A 130 -17.04 -4.77 3.85
N PHE A 131 -16.28 -4.61 4.95
CA PHE A 131 -14.98 -3.94 4.90
C PHE A 131 -13.85 -4.90 4.54
N LYS A 132 -13.03 -4.49 3.58
CA LYS A 132 -11.72 -5.08 3.33
C LYS A 132 -10.65 -4.02 3.59
N LEU A 133 -9.96 -4.12 4.72
CA LEU A 133 -8.84 -3.22 5.06
C LEU A 133 -7.52 -3.92 4.75
N ILE A 134 -6.67 -3.27 3.94
CA ILE A 134 -5.39 -3.84 3.52
C ILE A 134 -4.26 -2.82 3.70
N ILE A 135 -3.06 -3.31 3.98
CA ILE A 135 -1.85 -2.49 4.05
C ILE A 135 -1.09 -2.68 2.74
N ARG A 136 -0.75 -1.58 2.07
CA ARG A 136 -0.01 -1.57 0.80
C ARG A 136 0.93 -0.38 0.74
N THR A 137 2.03 -0.53 0.00
CA THR A 137 2.95 0.57 -0.32
C THR A 137 2.26 1.65 -1.16
N PRO A 138 2.78 2.90 -1.21
CA PRO A 138 2.17 3.97 -2.01
C PRO A 138 2.02 3.61 -3.50
N ALA A 139 2.98 2.89 -4.09
CA ALA A 139 2.91 2.46 -5.48
C ALA A 139 1.82 1.41 -5.71
N GLU A 140 1.70 0.43 -4.82
CA GLU A 140 0.63 -0.59 -4.87
C GLU A 140 -0.75 0.04 -4.64
N GLN A 141 -0.86 1.03 -3.76
CA GLN A 141 -2.08 1.79 -3.52
C GLN A 141 -2.53 2.52 -4.79
N LEU A 142 -1.62 3.26 -5.44
CA LEU A 142 -1.91 3.96 -6.69
C LEU A 142 -2.39 2.99 -7.79
N ASN A 143 -1.66 1.89 -7.99
CA ASN A 143 -2.03 0.86 -8.95
C ASN A 143 -3.37 0.20 -8.62
N GLY A 144 -3.60 -0.11 -7.33
CA GLY A 144 -4.84 -0.71 -6.86
C GLY A 144 -6.06 0.19 -7.08
N VAL A 145 -5.93 1.51 -6.83
CA VAL A 145 -6.98 2.50 -7.08
C VAL A 145 -7.26 2.66 -8.57
N LEU A 146 -6.23 2.78 -9.41
CA LEU A 146 -6.38 2.90 -10.85
C LEU A 146 -7.09 1.69 -11.48
N ASN A 147 -6.80 0.49 -10.96
CA ASN A 147 -7.33 -0.77 -11.44
C ASN A 147 -8.59 -1.25 -10.67
N ASN A 148 -9.24 -0.39 -9.87
CA ASN A 148 -10.45 -0.67 -9.07
C ASN A 148 -10.31 -1.87 -8.08
N HIS A 149 -9.10 -2.25 -7.71
CA HIS A 149 -8.84 -3.26 -6.66
C HIS A 149 -8.90 -2.65 -5.25
N ILE A 150 -8.72 -1.33 -5.18
CA ILE A 150 -8.81 -0.51 -3.97
C ILE A 150 -9.78 0.62 -4.27
N ASP A 151 -10.79 0.78 -3.44
CA ASP A 151 -11.79 1.84 -3.60
C ASP A 151 -11.26 3.19 -3.11
N LEU A 152 -10.56 3.16 -1.98
CA LEU A 152 -9.91 4.34 -1.39
C LEU A 152 -8.60 3.93 -0.74
N ALA A 153 -7.57 4.73 -0.92
CA ALA A 153 -6.31 4.54 -0.21
C ALA A 153 -5.92 5.80 0.58
N ILE A 154 -5.34 5.58 1.78
CA ILE A 154 -4.81 6.62 2.66
C ILE A 154 -3.30 6.44 2.71
N GLY A 155 -2.55 7.44 2.27
CA GLY A 155 -1.10 7.35 2.19
C GLY A 155 -0.44 8.67 1.81
N SER A 156 0.88 8.60 1.65
CA SER A 156 1.70 9.74 1.23
C SER A 156 2.10 9.59 -0.24
N TYR A 157 1.74 10.58 -1.05
CA TYR A 157 1.94 10.58 -2.50
C TYR A 157 2.69 11.84 -2.94
N ASN A 158 3.74 11.66 -3.73
CA ASN A 158 4.62 12.75 -4.16
C ASN A 158 4.21 13.42 -5.48
N SER A 159 3.22 12.88 -6.18
CA SER A 159 2.78 13.39 -7.49
C SER A 159 1.29 13.24 -7.68
N GLN A 160 0.72 14.15 -8.46
CA GLN A 160 -0.64 14.00 -8.96
C GLN A 160 -0.67 12.99 -10.10
N VAL A 161 -1.60 12.05 -10.04
CA VAL A 161 -1.80 11.02 -11.07
C VAL A 161 -3.10 11.28 -11.80
N HIS A 162 -3.06 11.17 -13.13
CA HIS A 162 -4.25 11.31 -13.95
C HIS A 162 -5.33 10.29 -13.54
N ASN A 163 -6.60 10.70 -13.58
CA ASN A 163 -7.75 9.89 -13.15
C ASN A 163 -7.85 9.56 -11.64
N ILE A 164 -6.99 10.13 -10.80
CA ILE A 164 -7.10 10.05 -9.35
C ILE A 164 -7.57 11.39 -8.78
N ILE A 165 -8.47 11.32 -7.80
CA ILE A 165 -8.77 12.43 -6.91
C ILE A 165 -7.93 12.23 -5.65
N SER A 166 -7.19 13.26 -5.26
CA SER A 166 -6.41 13.28 -4.03
C SER A 166 -6.96 14.38 -3.11
N GLU A 167 -7.35 14.00 -1.90
CA GLU A 167 -7.85 14.89 -0.88
C GLU A 167 -6.86 14.95 0.28
N PRO A 168 -6.26 16.11 0.56
CA PRO A 168 -5.34 16.26 1.67
C PRO A 168 -6.03 15.95 3.00
N LEU A 169 -5.34 15.21 3.88
CA LEU A 169 -5.81 14.91 5.23
C LEU A 169 -4.93 15.62 6.26
N TYR A 170 -3.71 15.17 6.44
CA TYR A 170 -2.79 15.70 7.44
C TYR A 170 -1.34 15.64 6.94
N ARG A 171 -0.42 16.17 7.76
CA ARG A 171 1.03 16.00 7.56
C ARG A 171 1.60 15.15 8.68
N GLU A 172 2.24 14.05 8.34
CA GLU A 172 2.90 13.15 9.27
C GLU A 172 4.33 13.61 9.53
N GLN A 173 4.67 13.80 10.80
CA GLN A 173 6.03 14.19 11.20
C GLN A 173 6.92 12.96 11.30
N HIS A 174 8.08 13.02 10.69
CA HIS A 174 9.12 12.01 10.78
C HIS A 174 10.37 12.61 11.39
N TRP A 175 10.98 11.87 12.31
CA TRP A 175 12.27 12.20 12.89
C TRP A 175 13.27 11.08 12.62
N LEU A 176 14.57 11.44 12.61
CA LEU A 176 15.65 10.46 12.57
C LEU A 176 15.95 9.98 13.99
N TYR A 177 16.02 8.68 14.19
CA TYR A 177 16.20 8.06 15.50
C TYR A 177 17.41 7.15 15.56
N CYS A 178 18.00 7.05 16.76
CA CYS A 178 18.87 5.96 17.17
C CYS A 178 18.32 5.34 18.47
N SER A 179 18.71 4.09 18.77
CA SER A 179 18.35 3.44 20.02
C SER A 179 19.39 3.69 21.12
N ASP A 180 19.03 3.35 22.36
CA ASP A 180 19.87 3.37 23.57
C ASP A 180 21.14 2.50 23.46
N LEU A 181 21.18 1.55 22.54
CA LEU A 181 22.36 0.72 22.21
C LEU A 181 23.29 1.38 21.18
N HIS A 182 22.88 2.47 20.54
CA HIS A 182 23.67 3.14 19.52
C HIS A 182 24.67 4.13 20.15
N PRO A 183 25.93 4.23 19.68
CA PRO A 183 26.94 5.13 20.26
C PRO A 183 26.51 6.60 20.35
N MET A 184 25.66 7.06 19.43
CA MET A 184 25.17 8.45 19.42
C MET A 184 24.09 8.73 20.46
N PHE A 185 23.54 7.73 21.12
CA PHE A 185 22.44 7.92 22.07
C PHE A 185 22.86 8.79 23.27
N PHE A 186 24.06 8.59 23.79
CA PHE A 186 24.60 9.35 24.94
C PHE A 186 25.53 10.49 24.54
N SER A 187 25.75 10.71 23.23
CA SER A 187 26.62 11.78 22.77
C SER A 187 26.11 13.16 23.20
N ARG A 188 26.94 13.97 23.83
CA ARG A 188 26.59 15.35 24.23
C ARG A 188 26.56 16.30 23.03
N GLN A 189 27.39 16.05 22.04
CA GLN A 189 27.42 16.83 20.79
C GLN A 189 27.11 15.89 19.64
N LEU A 190 26.08 16.24 18.90
CA LEU A 190 25.69 15.54 17.66
C LEU A 190 26.20 16.37 16.48
N ASP A 191 26.91 15.71 15.59
CA ASP A 191 27.39 16.31 14.36
C ASP A 191 26.69 15.70 13.14
N LYS A 192 26.26 16.55 12.22
CA LYS A 192 25.53 16.17 11.01
C LYS A 192 26.35 15.26 10.10
N GLU A 193 27.63 15.54 9.94
CA GLU A 193 28.50 14.75 9.08
C GLU A 193 28.68 13.34 9.63
N GLN A 194 28.92 13.22 10.94
CA GLN A 194 29.04 11.94 11.61
C GLN A 194 27.75 11.13 11.52
N ILE A 195 26.57 11.77 11.70
CA ILE A 195 25.28 11.11 11.56
C ILE A 195 25.08 10.61 10.13
N SER A 196 25.45 11.41 9.12
CA SER A 196 25.31 11.03 7.71
C SER A 196 26.17 9.83 7.30
N GLN A 197 27.19 9.48 8.07
CA GLN A 197 28.03 8.29 7.88
C GLN A 197 27.51 7.04 8.60
N CYS A 198 26.51 7.18 9.47
CA CYS A 198 25.96 6.05 10.19
C CYS A 198 25.19 5.10 9.25
N PRO A 199 25.19 3.79 9.52
CA PRO A 199 24.36 2.85 8.80
C PRO A 199 22.87 3.23 8.92
N LEU A 200 22.24 3.57 7.77
CA LEU A 200 20.84 3.98 7.71
C LEU A 200 19.97 2.82 7.25
N VAL A 201 18.88 2.55 7.97
CA VAL A 201 17.80 1.70 7.49
C VAL A 201 16.78 2.52 6.71
N THR A 202 16.39 2.03 5.53
CA THR A 202 15.46 2.72 4.61
C THR A 202 14.25 1.86 4.29
N ARG A 203 13.17 2.53 3.87
CA ARG A 203 11.97 1.85 3.34
C ARG A 203 12.21 1.47 1.88
N SER A 204 11.69 0.32 1.47
CA SER A 204 11.86 -0.24 0.10
C SER A 204 11.37 0.70 -1.01
N TYR A 205 10.37 1.54 -0.72
CA TYR A 205 9.81 2.50 -1.67
C TYR A 205 10.50 3.88 -1.68
N TRP A 206 11.54 4.10 -0.86
CA TRP A 206 12.36 5.30 -0.92
C TRP A 206 13.40 5.20 -2.03
N ASN A 207 13.46 6.21 -2.86
CA ASN A 207 14.46 6.29 -3.92
C ASN A 207 15.71 7.07 -3.50
N THR A 208 16.73 7.02 -4.32
CA THR A 208 18.02 7.72 -4.08
C THR A 208 17.85 9.24 -3.93
N SER A 209 16.88 9.85 -4.63
CA SER A 209 16.60 11.30 -4.51
C SER A 209 16.06 11.66 -3.14
N ASP A 210 15.21 10.78 -2.56
CA ASP A 210 14.68 10.97 -1.20
C ASP A 210 15.79 10.90 -0.16
N LEU A 211 16.73 9.97 -0.31
CA LEU A 211 17.89 9.84 0.58
C LEU A 211 18.81 11.04 0.49
N ARG A 212 19.16 11.47 -0.72
CA ARG A 212 20.04 12.64 -0.94
C ARG A 212 19.47 13.92 -0.35
N ARG A 213 18.17 14.15 -0.49
CA ARG A 213 17.50 15.31 0.13
C ARG A 213 17.62 15.32 1.65
N ARG A 214 17.78 14.14 2.26
CA ARG A 214 17.96 13.96 3.71
C ARG A 214 19.42 13.86 4.17
N GLY A 215 20.37 14.08 3.25
CA GLY A 215 21.81 14.08 3.56
C GLY A 215 22.46 12.68 3.55
N PHE A 216 21.79 11.67 2.99
CA PHE A 216 22.34 10.31 2.90
C PHE A 216 22.62 9.91 1.46
N SER A 217 23.72 9.23 1.21
CA SER A 217 24.07 8.74 -0.14
C SER A 217 23.35 7.44 -0.49
N LYS A 218 23.18 6.55 0.50
CA LYS A 218 22.55 5.22 0.35
C LYS A 218 22.01 4.70 1.68
N GLY A 219 21.07 3.76 1.61
CA GLY A 219 20.71 2.92 2.74
C GLY A 219 21.68 1.78 2.96
N SER A 220 21.89 1.37 4.20
CA SER A 220 22.71 0.20 4.59
C SER A 220 21.86 -1.05 4.82
N ALA A 221 20.56 -0.86 5.05
CA ALA A 221 19.55 -1.91 5.13
C ALA A 221 18.24 -1.40 4.55
N THR A 222 17.41 -2.30 4.01
CA THR A 222 16.11 -1.97 3.43
C THR A 222 15.04 -2.86 4.05
N VAL A 223 13.90 -2.26 4.39
CA VAL A 223 12.75 -2.91 5.00
C VAL A 223 11.45 -2.50 4.32
N GLU A 224 10.40 -3.28 4.50
CA GLU A 224 9.09 -2.99 3.92
C GLU A 224 8.14 -2.31 4.92
N THR A 225 8.31 -2.57 6.23
CA THR A 225 7.41 -2.09 7.27
C THR A 225 8.11 -1.20 8.30
N VAL A 226 7.34 -0.34 8.98
CA VAL A 226 7.82 0.49 10.09
C VAL A 226 8.29 -0.39 11.25
N ASP A 227 7.60 -1.51 11.53
CA ASP A 227 8.00 -2.47 12.56
C ASP A 227 9.38 -3.05 12.31
N ALA A 228 9.64 -3.50 11.08
CA ALA A 228 10.96 -4.02 10.70
C ALA A 228 12.05 -2.91 10.77
N GLN A 229 11.68 -1.66 10.44
CA GLN A 229 12.58 -0.52 10.58
C GLN A 229 12.95 -0.27 12.04
N LEU A 230 11.95 -0.27 12.93
CA LEU A 230 12.15 -0.13 14.37
C LEU A 230 13.06 -1.24 14.92
N LEU A 231 12.85 -2.49 14.53
CA LEU A 231 13.69 -3.62 14.99
C LEU A 231 15.16 -3.39 14.64
N LEU A 232 15.47 -2.91 13.42
CA LEU A 232 16.85 -2.61 13.03
C LEU A 232 17.42 -1.42 13.78
N ILE A 233 16.63 -0.38 14.06
CA ILE A 233 17.06 0.75 14.88
C ILE A 233 17.36 0.28 16.32
N LEU A 234 16.46 -0.50 16.93
CA LEU A 234 16.62 -1.04 18.28
C LEU A 234 17.82 -1.98 18.43
N SER A 235 18.33 -2.56 17.33
CA SER A 235 19.56 -3.35 17.36
C SER A 235 20.81 -2.56 17.74
N GLY A 236 20.73 -1.22 17.75
CA GLY A 236 21.87 -0.33 18.03
C GLY A 236 22.87 -0.20 16.88
N LYS A 237 22.65 -0.90 15.78
CA LYS A 237 23.55 -0.86 14.62
C LYS A 237 23.15 0.21 13.59
N TYR A 238 21.86 0.52 13.51
CA TYR A 238 21.30 1.38 12.49
C TYR A 238 20.62 2.61 13.09
N ILE A 239 20.63 3.70 12.34
CA ILE A 239 19.73 4.83 12.52
C ILE A 239 18.61 4.75 11.49
N GLY A 240 17.46 5.39 11.75
CA GLY A 240 16.35 5.36 10.79
C GLY A 240 15.26 6.37 11.09
N TYR A 241 14.45 6.64 10.08
CA TYR A 241 13.31 7.54 10.21
C TYR A 241 12.06 6.79 10.64
N LEU A 242 11.40 7.28 11.69
CA LEU A 242 10.11 6.76 12.13
C LEU A 242 9.09 7.90 12.21
N PRO A 243 7.79 7.60 11.99
CA PRO A 243 6.72 8.52 12.35
C PRO A 243 6.79 8.85 13.84
N GLU A 244 6.60 10.13 14.17
CA GLU A 244 6.66 10.62 15.55
C GLU A 244 5.71 9.88 16.48
N HIS A 245 4.45 9.72 16.07
CA HIS A 245 3.43 9.02 16.86
C HIS A 245 3.77 7.56 17.13
N TYR A 246 4.42 6.89 16.18
CA TYR A 246 4.84 5.49 16.29
C TYR A 246 6.05 5.33 17.23
N ALA A 247 7.01 6.27 17.16
CA ALA A 247 8.22 6.25 17.98
C ALA A 247 7.96 6.67 19.44
N TRP A 248 6.86 7.38 19.72
CA TRP A 248 6.57 8.00 21.01
C TRP A 248 6.66 7.08 22.23
N PRO A 249 6.11 5.85 22.25
CA PRO A 249 6.24 4.93 23.38
C PRO A 249 7.71 4.64 23.74
N TRP A 250 8.54 4.42 22.74
CA TRP A 250 9.95 4.11 22.88
C TRP A 250 10.79 5.31 23.35
N ILE A 251 10.37 6.52 23.02
CA ILE A 251 10.98 7.74 23.54
C ILE A 251 10.68 7.88 25.03
N LYS A 252 9.44 7.64 25.45
CA LYS A 252 9.05 7.68 26.88
C LYS A 252 9.82 6.67 27.74
N GLU A 253 10.17 5.53 27.16
CA GLU A 253 10.96 4.50 27.81
C GLU A 253 12.48 4.76 27.74
N ASN A 254 12.92 5.92 27.19
CA ASN A 254 14.33 6.26 26.93
C ASN A 254 15.07 5.22 26.07
N ARG A 255 14.37 4.54 25.19
CA ARG A 255 14.92 3.56 24.24
C ARG A 255 15.20 4.12 22.86
N LEU A 256 14.60 5.24 22.52
CA LEU A 256 14.86 5.98 21.30
C LEU A 256 15.22 7.44 21.60
N ARG A 257 16.16 7.97 20.83
CA ARG A 257 16.56 9.38 20.83
C ARG A 257 16.43 9.96 19.43
N VAL A 258 15.85 11.17 19.35
CA VAL A 258 15.82 11.97 18.11
C VAL A 258 17.22 12.55 17.83
N LEU A 259 17.66 12.44 16.59
CA LEU A 259 18.94 12.96 16.10
C LEU A 259 18.70 14.23 15.29
N LEU A 260 19.20 15.38 15.77
CA LEU A 260 19.16 16.70 15.10
C LEU A 260 17.83 16.98 14.38
N PRO A 261 16.73 17.19 15.12
CA PRO A 261 15.38 17.31 14.55
C PRO A 261 15.25 18.42 13.51
N ASN A 262 15.96 19.54 13.70
CA ASN A 262 15.93 20.67 12.77
C ASN A 262 16.67 20.38 11.45
N GLU A 263 17.60 19.43 11.44
CA GLU A 263 18.43 19.09 10.29
C GLU A 263 17.87 17.92 9.48
N PHE A 264 17.33 16.91 10.17
CA PHE A 264 16.90 15.66 9.57
C PHE A 264 15.39 15.48 9.58
N GLY A 265 14.64 16.23 10.41
CA GLY A 265 13.19 16.10 10.48
C GLY A 265 12.50 16.50 9.17
N PHE A 266 11.40 15.83 8.84
CA PHE A 266 10.56 16.18 7.69
C PHE A 266 9.11 15.82 7.91
N GLN A 267 8.23 16.42 7.09
CA GLN A 267 6.81 16.11 7.08
C GLN A 267 6.40 15.44 5.77
N SER A 268 5.67 14.34 5.87
CA SER A 268 5.02 13.67 4.74
C SER A 268 3.57 14.10 4.62
N PRO A 269 3.11 14.62 3.46
CA PRO A 269 1.71 14.93 3.26
C PRO A 269 0.91 13.64 3.06
N PHE A 270 -0.08 13.41 3.90
CA PHE A 270 -1.02 12.29 3.76
C PHE A 270 -2.32 12.75 3.10
N SER A 271 -2.81 11.95 2.19
CA SER A 271 -4.04 12.19 1.44
C SER A 271 -4.88 10.93 1.33
N ALA A 272 -6.18 11.11 1.19
CA ALA A 272 -7.08 10.07 0.71
C ALA A 272 -7.15 10.14 -0.82
N ILE A 273 -6.92 9.02 -1.50
CA ILE A 273 -7.02 8.93 -2.96
C ILE A 273 -8.11 7.95 -3.37
N CYS A 274 -8.84 8.29 -4.43
CA CYS A 274 -9.78 7.40 -5.10
C CYS A 274 -9.82 7.68 -6.61
N LYS A 275 -10.37 6.74 -7.39
CA LYS A 275 -10.53 6.92 -8.84
C LYS A 275 -11.58 8.01 -9.12
N ARG A 276 -11.27 8.94 -10.05
CA ARG A 276 -12.11 10.11 -10.34
C ARG A 276 -13.54 9.74 -10.69
N GLY A 277 -13.75 8.76 -11.57
CA GLY A 277 -15.08 8.31 -12.00
C GLY A 277 -15.93 7.70 -10.89
N ARG A 278 -15.30 7.27 -9.78
CA ARG A 278 -15.95 6.59 -8.66
C ARG A 278 -16.21 7.50 -7.45
N SER A 279 -15.69 8.72 -7.45
CA SER A 279 -15.70 9.63 -6.29
C SER A 279 -17.08 9.98 -5.75
N ASN A 280 -18.13 9.88 -6.57
CA ASN A 280 -19.52 10.19 -6.20
C ASN A 280 -20.33 8.96 -5.77
N GLU A 281 -19.73 7.78 -5.73
CA GLU A 281 -20.39 6.59 -5.20
C GLU A 281 -20.80 6.78 -3.75
N PRO A 282 -22.01 6.38 -3.35
CA PRO A 282 -22.57 6.74 -2.04
C PRO A 282 -21.67 6.33 -0.87
N TYR A 283 -21.14 5.10 -0.86
CA TYR A 283 -20.29 4.62 0.22
C TYR A 283 -18.94 5.30 0.23
N LEU A 284 -18.33 5.46 -0.95
CA LEU A 284 -17.02 6.09 -1.09
C LEU A 284 -17.08 7.57 -0.68
N LYS A 285 -18.12 8.29 -1.12
CA LYS A 285 -18.38 9.67 -0.70
C LYS A 285 -18.59 9.77 0.80
N ALA A 286 -19.46 8.92 1.37
CA ALA A 286 -19.73 8.92 2.81
C ALA A 286 -18.46 8.66 3.63
N PHE A 287 -17.62 7.70 3.19
CA PHE A 287 -16.37 7.40 3.88
C PHE A 287 -15.38 8.58 3.80
N ARG A 288 -15.23 9.22 2.64
CA ARG A 288 -14.41 10.43 2.45
C ARG A 288 -14.87 11.60 3.32
N ASP A 289 -16.18 11.81 3.42
CA ASP A 289 -16.75 12.87 4.27
C ASP A 289 -16.46 12.59 5.76
N LEU A 290 -16.51 11.33 6.19
CA LEU A 290 -16.13 10.92 7.54
C LEU A 290 -14.62 11.10 7.80
N LEU A 291 -13.76 10.80 6.83
CA LEU A 291 -12.32 11.08 6.94
C LEU A 291 -12.07 12.56 7.17
N LYS A 292 -12.65 13.44 6.36
CA LYS A 292 -12.51 14.90 6.50
C LYS A 292 -12.99 15.39 7.86
N LYS A 293 -14.13 14.91 8.33
CA LYS A 293 -14.70 15.30 9.62
C LYS A 293 -13.84 14.88 10.81
N ASN A 294 -13.14 13.76 10.70
CA ASN A 294 -12.33 13.17 11.77
C ASN A 294 -10.82 13.43 11.61
N THR A 295 -10.44 14.31 10.70
CA THR A 295 -9.07 14.82 10.58
C THR A 295 -8.97 16.10 11.38
N VAL A 296 -8.01 16.15 12.31
CA VAL A 296 -7.79 17.31 13.20
C VAL A 296 -6.36 17.81 13.04
N ALA A 297 -6.12 19.06 13.48
CA ALA A 297 -4.76 19.58 13.57
C ALA A 297 -3.97 18.74 14.61
N ARG A 298 -2.75 18.35 14.25
CA ARG A 298 -1.88 17.58 15.15
C ARG A 298 -1.59 18.33 16.44
N PRO A 299 -1.68 17.66 17.60
CA PRO A 299 -1.09 18.20 18.83
C PRO A 299 0.42 18.33 18.64
N LYS A 300 0.99 19.47 19.06
CA LYS A 300 2.45 19.63 19.10
C LYS A 300 3.00 18.83 20.29
N TRP A 301 3.86 17.86 19.99
CA TRP A 301 4.64 17.18 21.01
C TRP A 301 5.84 18.07 21.39
N ASN A 302 6.04 18.32 22.69
CA ASN A 302 7.24 19.01 23.18
C ASN A 302 8.29 17.95 23.51
N TYR A 303 9.42 17.98 22.79
CA TYR A 303 10.62 17.19 23.06
C TYR A 303 11.54 17.87 24.07
#